data_ce67b0817e7e39d39bf7bf73d054f282
#
_entry.id   ce67b0817e7e39d39bf7bf73d054f282
#
_cell.length_a   1.000
_cell.length_b   1.000
_cell.length_c   1.000
_cell.angle_alpha   90.00
_cell.angle_beta   90.00
_cell.angle_gamma   90.00
#
_symmetry.space_group_name_H-M   'P 1'
#
loop_
_entity.id
_entity.type
_entity.pdbx_description
1 polymer ?
#
loop_
_entity_poly.entity_id
_entity_poly.type
_entity_poly.pdbx_seq_one_letter_code
_entity_poly.pdbx_strand_id
1 'polypeptide(L)'
;MERVSNISKRLKEYRDKFNLTQMDIGQKCGIPYQTLSRYELGQRKPKIDTAVEIAEALGINPLWLQGYDVPMDERIPTNAIPYTAYHKAPIIGSIPAGYPVLALEDIEGYADIPYSDEENYFFLRVNGESMKNAGIHTGDMVLIRRQKCAEDGQVVAARVNGDEATLKRYKKQGDNVLLLPENPGFDPRIVPAKDFETGDAQIIGVALEVRHSL
;
A
#
# COMPACT_ATOMS: atom_id res chain seq x y z
N MET A 1 1.08 2.13 17.47
CA MET A 1 2.11 2.99 18.11
C MET A 1 1.61 4.42 18.01
N GLU A 2 1.54 5.14 19.12
CA GLU A 2 0.94 6.48 19.16
C GLU A 2 1.96 7.54 18.74
N ARG A 3 1.50 8.58 18.03
CA ARG A 3 2.32 9.71 17.62
C ARG A 3 2.12 10.86 18.59
N VAL A 4 3.11 11.11 19.42
CA VAL A 4 3.07 12.12 20.53
C VAL A 4 3.75 13.43 20.18
N SER A 5 4.48 13.48 19.04
CA SER A 5 5.25 14.66 18.61
C SER A 5 5.31 14.75 17.07
N ASN A 6 6.19 15.58 16.54
CA ASN A 6 6.49 15.66 15.11
C ASN A 6 8.01 15.90 14.90
N ILE A 7 8.46 15.71 13.66
CA ILE A 7 9.88 15.81 13.31
C ILE A 7 10.51 17.17 13.66
N SER A 8 9.76 18.26 13.51
CA SER A 8 10.25 19.61 13.82
C SER A 8 10.59 19.77 15.30
N LYS A 9 9.70 19.30 16.17
CA LYS A 9 9.92 19.32 17.63
C LYS A 9 11.03 18.38 18.04
N ARG A 10 11.09 17.17 17.45
CA ARG A 10 12.11 16.17 17.76
C ARG A 10 13.52 16.60 17.32
N LEU A 11 13.67 17.23 16.16
CA LEU A 11 14.96 17.82 15.74
C LEU A 11 15.44 18.87 16.72
N LYS A 12 14.55 19.76 17.14
CA LYS A 12 14.87 20.78 18.14
C LYS A 12 15.21 20.16 19.49
N GLU A 13 14.43 19.17 19.95
CA GLU A 13 14.68 18.43 21.19
C GLU A 13 16.06 17.75 21.19
N TYR A 14 16.41 17.09 20.10
CA TYR A 14 17.74 16.49 19.90
C TYR A 14 18.85 17.55 20.00
N ARG A 15 18.69 18.64 19.24
CA ARG A 15 19.66 19.73 19.21
C ARG A 15 19.87 20.34 20.60
N ASP A 16 18.79 20.62 21.31
CA ASP A 16 18.84 21.21 22.65
C ASP A 16 19.43 20.22 23.67
N LYS A 17 19.11 18.93 23.60
CA LYS A 17 19.65 17.86 24.46
C LYS A 17 21.17 17.74 24.35
N PHE A 18 21.71 17.85 23.14
CA PHE A 18 23.15 17.69 22.88
C PHE A 18 23.90 19.02 22.73
N ASN A 19 23.25 20.16 23.03
CA ASN A 19 23.79 21.50 22.90
C ASN A 19 24.46 21.79 21.55
N LEU A 20 23.79 21.37 20.46
CA LEU A 20 24.25 21.52 19.09
C LEU A 20 23.61 22.73 18.41
N THR A 21 24.32 23.30 17.43
CA THR A 21 23.74 24.30 16.52
C THR A 21 23.06 23.64 15.33
N GLN A 22 22.23 24.36 14.59
CA GLN A 22 21.65 23.87 13.31
C GLN A 22 22.75 23.57 12.28
N MET A 23 23.89 24.28 12.34
CA MET A 23 25.02 24.00 11.46
C MET A 23 25.68 22.66 11.79
N ASP A 24 25.85 22.32 13.07
CA ASP A 24 26.43 21.06 13.51
C ASP A 24 25.61 19.87 13.05
N ILE A 25 24.29 19.96 13.20
CA ILE A 25 23.39 18.92 12.71
C ILE A 25 23.41 18.86 11.19
N GLY A 26 23.36 20.00 10.50
CA GLY A 26 23.44 20.06 9.04
C GLY A 26 24.71 19.40 8.52
N GLN A 27 25.85 19.63 9.15
CA GLN A 27 27.13 19.01 8.79
C GLN A 27 27.12 17.50 9.04
N LYS A 28 26.59 17.04 10.18
CA LYS A 28 26.48 15.61 10.50
C LYS A 28 25.58 14.86 9.49
N CYS A 29 24.50 15.47 9.07
CA CYS A 29 23.52 14.87 8.17
C CYS A 29 23.78 15.15 6.67
N GLY A 30 24.82 15.91 6.33
CA GLY A 30 25.07 16.32 4.94
C GLY A 30 23.98 17.23 4.35
N ILE A 31 23.26 17.97 5.19
CA ILE A 31 22.12 18.82 4.79
C ILE A 31 22.47 20.29 5.01
N PRO A 32 22.19 21.20 4.04
CA PRO A 32 22.37 22.62 4.25
C PRO A 32 21.59 23.12 5.48
N TYR A 33 22.22 23.96 6.30
CA TYR A 33 21.58 24.46 7.54
C TYR A 33 20.24 25.17 7.27
N GLN A 34 20.08 25.84 6.12
CA GLN A 34 18.83 26.49 5.73
C GLN A 34 17.69 25.47 5.54
N THR A 35 18.03 24.27 5.05
CA THR A 35 17.05 23.18 4.90
C THR A 35 16.67 22.63 6.27
N LEU A 36 17.64 22.40 7.14
CA LEU A 36 17.41 21.96 8.51
C LEU A 36 16.56 22.96 9.29
N SER A 37 16.86 24.26 9.18
CA SER A 37 16.08 25.34 9.81
C SER A 37 14.62 25.30 9.37
N ARG A 38 14.34 25.08 8.06
CA ARG A 38 12.96 24.93 7.56
C ARG A 38 12.27 23.69 8.13
N TYR A 39 12.99 22.60 8.36
CA TYR A 39 12.45 21.40 9.02
C TYR A 39 12.11 21.67 10.49
N GLU A 40 13.01 22.31 11.27
CA GLU A 40 12.75 22.68 12.66
C GLU A 40 11.59 23.69 12.81
N LEU A 41 11.45 24.62 11.86
CA LEU A 41 10.36 25.60 11.87
C LEU A 41 9.03 25.02 11.35
N GLY A 42 9.04 23.76 10.85
CA GLY A 42 7.85 23.14 10.26
C GLY A 42 7.42 23.72 8.91
N GLN A 43 8.24 24.60 8.31
CA GLN A 43 7.99 25.20 6.99
C GLN A 43 8.13 24.20 5.85
N ARG A 44 8.86 23.10 6.09
CA ARG A 44 9.02 21.99 5.17
C ARG A 44 9.10 20.69 5.96
N LYS A 45 8.51 19.62 5.42
CA LYS A 45 8.66 18.27 5.96
C LYS A 45 9.68 17.51 5.12
N PRO A 46 10.66 16.81 5.72
CA PRO A 46 11.52 15.90 4.96
C PRO A 46 10.68 14.73 4.45
N LYS A 47 11.11 14.16 3.32
CA LYS A 47 10.59 12.86 2.86
C LYS A 47 11.00 11.77 3.85
N ILE A 48 10.30 10.63 3.82
CA ILE A 48 10.56 9.50 4.74
C ILE A 48 12.02 9.05 4.66
N ASP A 49 12.54 8.85 3.45
CA ASP A 49 13.93 8.44 3.23
C ASP A 49 14.91 9.44 3.85
N THR A 50 14.70 10.74 3.61
CA THR A 50 15.51 11.82 4.19
C THR A 50 15.41 11.84 5.73
N ALA A 51 14.25 11.52 6.30
CA ALA A 51 14.09 11.45 7.75
C ALA A 51 14.84 10.25 8.36
N VAL A 52 14.89 9.12 7.64
CA VAL A 52 15.68 7.95 8.02
C VAL A 52 17.17 8.26 7.93
N GLU A 53 17.66 8.86 6.85
CA GLU A 53 19.05 9.30 6.67
C GLU A 53 19.50 10.26 7.78
N ILE A 54 18.65 11.21 8.15
CA ILE A 54 18.90 12.13 9.27
C ILE A 54 19.04 11.35 10.59
N ALA A 55 18.13 10.42 10.86
CA ALA A 55 18.15 9.63 12.08
C ALA A 55 19.40 8.76 12.18
N GLU A 56 19.81 8.12 11.09
CA GLU A 56 21.03 7.33 10.98
C GLU A 56 22.27 8.18 11.23
N ALA A 57 22.38 9.34 10.58
CA ALA A 57 23.50 10.26 10.75
C ALA A 57 23.61 10.82 12.19
N LEU A 58 22.48 10.95 12.88
CA LEU A 58 22.43 11.39 14.28
C LEU A 58 22.55 10.23 15.27
N GLY A 59 22.49 8.99 14.83
CA GLY A 59 22.55 7.77 15.65
C GLY A 59 21.33 7.58 16.56
N ILE A 60 20.16 7.99 16.09
CA ILE A 60 18.89 7.94 16.84
C ILE A 60 17.85 7.05 16.14
N ASN A 61 16.82 6.68 16.88
CA ASN A 61 15.70 5.91 16.37
C ASN A 61 14.90 6.74 15.34
N PRO A 62 14.73 6.26 14.08
CA PRO A 62 13.97 6.95 13.03
C PRO A 62 12.50 7.19 13.41
N LEU A 63 11.87 6.27 14.15
CA LEU A 63 10.50 6.44 14.65
C LEU A 63 10.41 7.54 15.68
N TRP A 64 11.39 7.62 16.61
CA TRP A 64 11.45 8.71 17.54
C TRP A 64 11.53 10.05 16.82
N LEU A 65 12.41 10.17 15.81
CA LEU A 65 12.55 11.40 15.03
C LEU A 65 11.24 11.77 14.31
N GLN A 66 10.48 10.79 13.85
CA GLN A 66 9.17 11.00 13.23
C GLN A 66 8.07 11.36 14.23
N GLY A 67 8.35 11.31 15.54
CA GLY A 67 7.45 11.76 16.60
C GLY A 67 6.66 10.64 17.29
N TYR A 68 7.07 9.39 17.14
CA TYR A 68 6.46 8.26 17.88
C TYR A 68 6.93 8.20 19.31
N ASP A 69 6.09 7.58 20.16
CA ASP A 69 6.41 7.28 21.55
C ASP A 69 7.29 6.03 21.64
N VAL A 70 8.57 6.23 21.38
CA VAL A 70 9.63 5.21 21.44
C VAL A 70 10.90 5.85 22.00
N PRO A 71 11.83 5.10 22.62
CA PRO A 71 13.12 5.62 23.08
C PRO A 71 13.96 6.20 21.91
N MET A 72 14.62 7.34 22.17
CA MET A 72 15.46 8.02 21.18
C MET A 72 16.71 7.20 20.80
N ASP A 73 17.27 6.49 21.75
CA ASP A 73 18.55 5.76 21.69
C ASP A 73 18.39 4.27 21.34
N GLU A 74 17.16 3.79 21.22
CA GLU A 74 16.88 2.44 20.79
C GLU A 74 17.12 2.30 19.28
N ARG A 75 18.25 1.67 18.92
CA ARG A 75 18.61 1.46 17.52
C ARG A 75 17.72 0.38 16.91
N ILE A 76 16.89 0.77 15.96
CA ILE A 76 16.25 -0.20 15.07
C ILE A 76 17.34 -0.68 14.08
N PRO A 77 17.45 -2.00 13.83
CA PRO A 77 18.35 -2.50 12.79
C PRO A 77 18.11 -1.77 11.46
N THR A 78 19.17 -1.38 10.78
CA THR A 78 19.14 -0.56 9.54
C THR A 78 18.33 -1.22 8.40
N ASN A 79 18.05 -2.51 8.50
CA ASN A 79 17.20 -3.27 7.57
C ASN A 79 15.72 -3.36 7.99
N ALA A 80 15.37 -2.84 9.17
CA ALA A 80 13.99 -2.70 9.58
C ALA A 80 13.44 -1.36 9.05
N ILE A 81 12.86 -1.37 7.87
CA ILE A 81 12.08 -0.23 7.37
C ILE A 81 10.92 -0.06 8.35
N PRO A 82 10.78 1.11 9.02
CA PRO A 82 9.62 1.34 9.85
C PRO A 82 8.36 1.23 8.99
N TYR A 83 7.56 0.22 9.24
CA TYR A 83 6.25 0.11 8.61
C TYR A 83 5.37 1.25 9.14
N THR A 84 5.35 2.35 8.40
CA THR A 84 4.45 3.48 8.70
C THR A 84 3.09 3.19 8.04
N ALA A 85 2.37 2.27 8.62
CA ALA A 85 0.99 1.97 8.22
C ALA A 85 0.06 3.11 8.67
N TYR A 86 0.06 4.21 7.93
CA TYR A 86 -0.86 5.33 8.20
C TYR A 86 -1.98 5.45 7.22
N HIS A 87 -1.93 4.67 6.17
CA HIS A 87 -2.95 4.66 5.14
C HIS A 87 -3.80 3.41 5.32
N LYS A 88 -5.08 3.53 5.08
CA LYS A 88 -6.02 2.42 5.22
C LYS A 88 -6.80 2.25 3.94
N ALA A 89 -6.86 1.03 3.47
CA ALA A 89 -7.73 0.66 2.37
C ALA A 89 -8.98 -0.07 2.90
N PRO A 90 -10.15 0.17 2.31
CA PRO A 90 -11.37 -0.54 2.68
C PRO A 90 -11.25 -2.04 2.34
N ILE A 91 -11.83 -2.88 3.19
CA ILE A 91 -12.03 -4.31 2.95
C ILE A 91 -13.42 -4.47 2.38
N ILE A 92 -13.52 -4.98 1.16
CA ILE A 92 -14.76 -5.18 0.43
C ILE A 92 -15.06 -6.68 0.40
N GLY A 93 -16.23 -7.08 0.89
CA GLY A 93 -16.66 -8.48 0.95
C GLY A 93 -16.96 -9.03 -0.43
N SER A 94 -17.70 -8.28 -1.25
CA SER A 94 -17.99 -8.62 -2.63
C SER A 94 -18.11 -7.37 -3.50
N ILE A 95 -17.98 -7.51 -4.82
CA ILE A 95 -18.23 -6.45 -5.78
C ILE A 95 -19.38 -6.91 -6.66
N PRO A 96 -20.63 -6.60 -6.27
CA PRO A 96 -21.80 -7.12 -6.97
C PRO A 96 -21.95 -6.54 -8.37
N ALA A 97 -22.74 -7.24 -9.18
CA ALA A 97 -23.07 -6.85 -10.53
C ALA A 97 -23.75 -5.46 -10.57
N GLY A 98 -23.33 -4.63 -11.53
CA GLY A 98 -23.98 -3.33 -11.80
C GLY A 98 -23.64 -2.19 -10.85
N TYR A 99 -22.95 -2.43 -9.75
CA TYR A 99 -22.56 -1.39 -8.80
C TYR A 99 -21.12 -0.88 -9.03
N PRO A 100 -20.84 0.41 -8.74
CA PRO A 100 -19.46 0.91 -8.69
C PRO A 100 -18.68 0.14 -7.62
N VAL A 101 -17.37 -0.05 -7.82
CA VAL A 101 -16.46 -0.77 -6.91
C VAL A 101 -16.44 -0.22 -5.47
N LEU A 102 -17.01 0.95 -5.24
CA LEU A 102 -17.17 1.61 -3.95
C LEU A 102 -18.64 1.92 -3.62
N ALA A 103 -19.56 1.03 -3.91
CA ALA A 103 -20.82 1.11 -3.19
C ALA A 103 -20.50 0.86 -1.71
N LEU A 104 -20.68 1.86 -0.86
CA LEU A 104 -20.35 1.86 0.58
C LEU A 104 -21.07 0.75 1.38
N GLU A 105 -21.96 0.02 0.74
CA GLU A 105 -22.82 -0.98 1.37
C GLU A 105 -22.09 -2.29 1.72
N ASP A 106 -20.89 -2.54 1.17
CA ASP A 106 -20.17 -3.83 1.33
C ASP A 106 -18.78 -3.68 1.98
N ILE A 107 -18.54 -2.56 2.69
CA ILE A 107 -17.28 -2.36 3.43
C ILE A 107 -17.37 -3.09 4.77
N GLU A 108 -16.59 -4.17 4.92
CA GLU A 108 -16.49 -4.95 6.16
C GLU A 108 -15.58 -4.28 7.21
N GLY A 109 -14.66 -3.39 6.78
CA GLY A 109 -13.69 -2.74 7.64
C GLY A 109 -12.58 -2.07 6.85
N TYR A 110 -11.45 -1.81 7.53
CA TYR A 110 -10.26 -1.20 6.93
C TYR A 110 -9.01 -1.93 7.38
N ALA A 111 -8.03 -2.03 6.48
CA ALA A 111 -6.71 -2.59 6.78
C ALA A 111 -5.61 -1.63 6.35
N ASP A 112 -4.49 -1.68 7.07
CA ASP A 112 -3.35 -0.81 6.82
C ASP A 112 -2.64 -1.15 5.51
N ILE A 113 -2.21 -0.11 4.77
CA ILE A 113 -1.43 -0.22 3.54
C ILE A 113 -0.22 0.72 3.57
N PRO A 114 0.88 0.38 2.88
CA PRO A 114 2.09 1.22 2.84
C PRO A 114 2.03 2.34 1.78
N TYR A 115 0.89 2.55 1.12
CA TYR A 115 0.72 3.48 0.00
C TYR A 115 0.00 4.74 0.42
N SER A 116 0.48 5.91 -0.03
CA SER A 116 -0.06 7.23 0.33
C SER A 116 -1.26 7.66 -0.51
N ASP A 117 -1.49 7.02 -1.66
CA ASP A 117 -2.60 7.22 -2.58
C ASP A 117 -3.72 6.19 -2.31
N GLU A 118 -4.16 6.16 -1.04
CA GLU A 118 -5.07 5.15 -0.49
C GLU A 118 -6.38 4.96 -1.27
N GLU A 119 -6.86 6.00 -1.97
CA GLU A 119 -8.03 5.93 -2.83
C GLU A 119 -7.87 4.96 -4.02
N ASN A 120 -6.63 4.64 -4.38
CA ASN A 120 -6.31 3.72 -5.45
C ASN A 120 -6.22 2.25 -5.01
N TYR A 121 -6.49 1.96 -3.74
CA TYR A 121 -6.37 0.61 -3.19
C TYR A 121 -7.62 0.17 -2.45
N PHE A 122 -7.87 -1.12 -2.47
CA PHE A 122 -8.86 -1.80 -1.61
C PHE A 122 -8.44 -3.25 -1.39
N PHE A 123 -8.91 -3.85 -0.31
CA PHE A 123 -8.84 -5.29 -0.13
C PHE A 123 -10.13 -5.93 -0.63
N LEU A 124 -9.98 -7.03 -1.37
CA LEU A 124 -11.09 -7.88 -1.74
C LEU A 124 -11.04 -9.14 -0.88
N ARG A 125 -12.13 -9.46 -0.19
CA ARG A 125 -12.25 -10.74 0.49
C ARG A 125 -12.49 -11.85 -0.52
N VAL A 126 -11.73 -12.92 -0.40
CA VAL A 126 -11.83 -14.05 -1.32
C VAL A 126 -12.99 -14.95 -0.92
N ASN A 127 -13.88 -15.20 -1.88
CA ASN A 127 -14.95 -16.17 -1.75
C ASN A 127 -14.84 -17.19 -2.91
N GLY A 128 -14.28 -18.35 -2.61
CA GLY A 128 -14.09 -19.45 -3.57
C GLY A 128 -12.63 -19.87 -3.75
N GLU A 129 -12.44 -21.01 -4.39
CA GLU A 129 -11.18 -21.74 -4.49
C GLU A 129 -10.54 -21.67 -5.88
N SER A 130 -11.00 -20.76 -6.75
CA SER A 130 -10.54 -20.72 -8.15
C SER A 130 -9.06 -20.34 -8.31
N MET A 131 -8.43 -19.76 -7.26
CA MET A 131 -7.03 -19.32 -7.26
C MET A 131 -6.17 -20.07 -6.22
N LYS A 132 -6.62 -21.26 -5.78
CA LYS A 132 -5.99 -22.06 -4.74
C LYS A 132 -4.52 -22.38 -5.03
N ASN A 133 -4.17 -22.74 -6.25
CA ASN A 133 -2.80 -23.09 -6.61
C ASN A 133 -1.89 -21.85 -6.74
N ALA A 134 -2.46 -20.64 -6.74
CA ALA A 134 -1.73 -19.38 -6.57
C ALA A 134 -1.56 -19.00 -5.09
N GLY A 135 -1.96 -19.86 -4.15
CA GLY A 135 -1.91 -19.60 -2.72
C GLY A 135 -2.98 -18.64 -2.23
N ILE A 136 -4.10 -18.50 -2.95
CA ILE A 136 -5.22 -17.62 -2.58
C ILE A 136 -6.42 -18.48 -2.25
N HIS A 137 -6.87 -18.43 -1.00
CA HIS A 137 -7.91 -19.28 -0.42
C HIS A 137 -9.13 -18.48 0.02
N THR A 138 -10.25 -19.16 0.16
CA THR A 138 -11.46 -18.57 0.76
C THR A 138 -11.16 -17.99 2.15
N GLY A 139 -11.59 -16.76 2.38
CA GLY A 139 -11.36 -16.01 3.62
C GLY A 139 -10.15 -15.07 3.59
N ASP A 140 -9.23 -15.25 2.63
CA ASP A 140 -8.09 -14.36 2.45
C ASP A 140 -8.52 -12.94 2.06
N MET A 141 -7.65 -11.97 2.33
CA MET A 141 -7.79 -10.61 1.85
C MET A 141 -6.72 -10.34 0.79
N VAL A 142 -7.13 -9.94 -0.41
CA VAL A 142 -6.22 -9.62 -1.51
C VAL A 142 -6.19 -8.10 -1.70
N LEU A 143 -5.02 -7.48 -1.55
CA LEU A 143 -4.83 -6.07 -1.83
C LEU A 143 -4.84 -5.84 -3.33
N ILE A 144 -5.78 -5.03 -3.79
CA ILE A 144 -5.99 -4.69 -5.20
C ILE A 144 -5.63 -3.23 -5.42
N ARG A 145 -4.76 -2.97 -6.40
CA ARG A 145 -4.55 -1.63 -6.95
C ARG A 145 -5.53 -1.41 -8.10
N ARG A 146 -6.32 -0.35 -8.03
CA ARG A 146 -7.30 0.02 -9.05
C ARG A 146 -6.60 0.40 -10.34
N GLN A 147 -6.90 -0.29 -11.40
CA GLN A 147 -6.48 0.04 -12.76
C GLN A 147 -7.36 -0.70 -13.77
N LYS A 148 -7.50 -0.11 -14.97
CA LYS A 148 -8.37 -0.65 -16.04
C LYS A 148 -7.64 -1.57 -17.01
N CYS A 149 -6.35 -1.76 -16.85
CA CYS A 149 -5.51 -2.61 -17.71
C CYS A 149 -4.66 -3.54 -16.86
N ALA A 150 -4.20 -4.63 -17.46
CA ALA A 150 -3.31 -5.60 -16.83
C ALA A 150 -2.31 -6.14 -17.87
N GLU A 151 -1.21 -6.67 -17.34
CA GLU A 151 -0.18 -7.36 -18.12
C GLU A 151 -0.35 -8.88 -18.00
N ASP A 152 0.16 -9.61 -18.99
CA ASP A 152 0.13 -11.07 -19.00
C ASP A 152 0.78 -11.64 -17.72
N GLY A 153 0.07 -12.58 -17.11
CA GLY A 153 0.52 -13.24 -15.89
C GLY A 153 0.12 -12.54 -14.58
N GLN A 154 -0.43 -11.34 -14.62
CA GLN A 154 -0.93 -10.69 -13.41
C GLN A 154 -2.24 -11.33 -12.92
N VAL A 155 -2.42 -11.39 -11.61
CA VAL A 155 -3.72 -11.74 -11.01
C VAL A 155 -4.56 -10.47 -10.96
N VAL A 156 -5.77 -10.55 -11.50
CA VAL A 156 -6.69 -9.40 -11.61
C VAL A 156 -8.01 -9.69 -10.91
N ALA A 157 -8.59 -8.64 -10.36
CA ALA A 157 -10.01 -8.60 -10.08
C ALA A 157 -10.73 -8.14 -11.36
N ALA A 158 -11.55 -9.00 -11.92
CA ALA A 158 -12.26 -8.75 -13.17
C ALA A 158 -13.75 -9.06 -13.05
N ARG A 159 -14.56 -8.30 -13.79
CA ARG A 159 -16.00 -8.51 -13.95
C ARG A 159 -16.32 -8.74 -15.42
N VAL A 160 -17.22 -9.65 -15.73
CA VAL A 160 -17.63 -10.00 -17.09
C VAL A 160 -19.13 -10.18 -17.14
N ASN A 161 -19.80 -9.60 -18.15
CA ASN A 161 -21.24 -9.67 -18.39
C ASN A 161 -22.12 -9.24 -17.20
N GLY A 162 -21.62 -8.28 -16.40
CA GLY A 162 -22.33 -7.82 -15.22
C GLY A 162 -22.34 -8.77 -14.02
N ASP A 163 -21.60 -9.87 -14.07
CA ASP A 163 -21.44 -10.80 -12.94
C ASP A 163 -20.69 -10.14 -11.77
N GLU A 164 -20.66 -10.84 -10.62
CA GLU A 164 -19.81 -10.47 -9.49
C GLU A 164 -18.32 -10.53 -9.89
N ALA A 165 -17.51 -9.65 -9.29
CA ALA A 165 -16.08 -9.63 -9.56
C ALA A 165 -15.40 -10.91 -9.07
N THR A 166 -14.44 -11.39 -9.85
CA THR A 166 -13.68 -12.61 -9.57
C THR A 166 -12.17 -12.40 -9.75
N LEU A 167 -11.36 -13.13 -8.99
CA LEU A 167 -9.92 -13.16 -9.17
C LEU A 167 -9.53 -14.21 -10.18
N LYS A 168 -8.71 -13.82 -11.17
CA LYS A 168 -8.17 -14.72 -12.21
C LYS A 168 -6.80 -14.24 -12.65
N ARG A 169 -6.01 -15.14 -13.22
CA ARG A 169 -4.80 -14.78 -13.93
C ARG A 169 -5.15 -14.27 -15.31
N TYR A 170 -4.68 -13.06 -15.61
CA TYR A 170 -4.89 -12.40 -16.89
C TYR A 170 -3.89 -12.91 -17.93
N LYS A 171 -4.38 -13.18 -19.13
CA LYS A 171 -3.55 -13.45 -20.31
C LYS A 171 -4.23 -12.92 -21.56
N LYS A 172 -3.53 -12.08 -22.34
CA LYS A 172 -4.00 -11.63 -23.65
C LYS A 172 -3.58 -12.64 -24.72
N GLN A 173 -4.52 -13.03 -25.58
CA GLN A 173 -4.26 -13.94 -26.69
C GLN A 173 -5.01 -13.49 -27.95
N GLY A 174 -4.33 -12.78 -28.85
CA GLY A 174 -4.94 -12.18 -30.04
C GLY A 174 -6.06 -11.21 -29.66
N ASP A 175 -7.25 -11.44 -30.22
CA ASP A 175 -8.44 -10.63 -29.97
C ASP A 175 -9.23 -11.07 -28.72
N ASN A 176 -8.65 -11.95 -27.89
CA ASN A 176 -9.29 -12.44 -26.70
C ASN A 176 -8.42 -12.17 -25.46
N VAL A 177 -9.09 -12.06 -24.32
CA VAL A 177 -8.51 -12.09 -22.99
C VAL A 177 -8.94 -13.40 -22.33
N LEU A 178 -7.97 -14.14 -21.83
CA LEU A 178 -8.20 -15.34 -21.03
C LEU A 178 -8.09 -14.96 -19.55
N LEU A 179 -9.15 -15.24 -18.81
CA LEU A 179 -9.18 -15.15 -17.36
C LEU A 179 -9.04 -16.58 -16.82
N LEU A 180 -7.80 -16.93 -16.45
CA LEU A 180 -7.39 -18.28 -16.10
C LEU A 180 -7.52 -18.50 -14.58
N PRO A 181 -8.23 -19.54 -14.14
CA PRO A 181 -8.19 -19.99 -12.75
C PRO A 181 -6.84 -20.67 -12.46
N GLU A 182 -6.39 -20.59 -11.23
CA GLU A 182 -5.27 -21.37 -10.69
C GLU A 182 -5.81 -22.56 -9.85
N ASN A 183 -6.76 -23.29 -10.42
CA ASN A 183 -7.32 -24.51 -9.87
C ASN A 183 -7.95 -25.33 -11.00
N PRO A 184 -7.49 -26.57 -11.24
CA PRO A 184 -8.01 -27.43 -12.33
C PRO A 184 -9.51 -27.75 -12.26
N GLY A 185 -10.14 -27.55 -11.10
CA GLY A 185 -11.59 -27.75 -10.94
C GLY A 185 -12.45 -26.62 -11.51
N PHE A 186 -11.83 -25.60 -12.11
CA PHE A 186 -12.52 -24.44 -12.71
C PHE A 186 -12.10 -24.24 -14.14
N ASP A 187 -13.04 -23.88 -15.00
CA ASP A 187 -12.77 -23.63 -16.42
C ASP A 187 -12.23 -22.20 -16.66
N PRO A 188 -11.30 -22.03 -17.61
CA PRO A 188 -10.90 -20.72 -18.10
C PRO A 188 -12.07 -19.96 -18.72
N ARG A 189 -12.14 -18.65 -18.50
CA ARG A 189 -13.12 -17.79 -19.16
C ARG A 189 -12.44 -17.05 -20.31
N ILE A 190 -12.94 -17.24 -21.52
CA ILE A 190 -12.46 -16.54 -22.72
C ILE A 190 -13.40 -15.37 -22.98
N VAL A 191 -12.85 -14.15 -23.02
CA VAL A 191 -13.61 -12.91 -23.16
C VAL A 191 -13.06 -12.16 -24.38
N PRO A 192 -13.88 -11.76 -25.35
CA PRO A 192 -13.42 -10.91 -26.46
C PRO A 192 -12.81 -9.60 -25.93
N ALA A 193 -11.65 -9.20 -26.45
CA ALA A 193 -10.99 -7.97 -26.03
C ALA A 193 -11.88 -6.73 -26.19
N LYS A 194 -12.73 -6.72 -27.21
CA LYS A 194 -13.73 -5.66 -27.45
C LYS A 194 -14.70 -5.46 -26.28
N ASP A 195 -15.00 -6.51 -25.50
CA ASP A 195 -15.96 -6.41 -24.38
C ASP A 195 -15.39 -5.54 -23.25
N PHE A 196 -14.05 -5.45 -23.14
CA PHE A 196 -13.39 -4.50 -22.23
C PHE A 196 -13.45 -3.05 -22.74
N GLU A 197 -13.63 -2.84 -24.03
CA GLU A 197 -13.80 -1.51 -24.63
C GLU A 197 -15.27 -1.04 -24.55
N THR A 198 -16.23 -1.97 -24.73
CA THR A 198 -17.65 -1.67 -24.64
C THR A 198 -18.17 -1.59 -23.21
N GLY A 199 -17.45 -2.14 -22.23
CA GLY A 199 -17.84 -2.15 -20.82
C GLY A 199 -18.58 -3.41 -20.38
N ASP A 200 -18.78 -4.37 -21.29
CA ASP A 200 -19.38 -5.69 -20.99
C ASP A 200 -18.42 -6.53 -20.11
N ALA A 201 -17.11 -6.26 -20.22
CA ALA A 201 -16.09 -6.77 -19.32
C ALA A 201 -15.27 -5.62 -18.75
N GLN A 202 -14.73 -5.80 -17.55
CA GLN A 202 -13.92 -4.77 -16.88
C GLN A 202 -12.82 -5.39 -16.03
N ILE A 203 -11.59 -4.89 -16.16
CA ILE A 203 -10.56 -5.04 -15.14
C ILE A 203 -10.82 -4.00 -14.08
N ILE A 204 -10.99 -4.42 -12.84
CA ILE A 204 -11.23 -3.57 -11.67
C ILE A 204 -9.90 -3.15 -11.07
N GLY A 205 -8.93 -4.07 -11.06
CA GLY A 205 -7.58 -3.81 -10.57
C GLY A 205 -6.70 -5.05 -10.60
N VAL A 206 -5.45 -4.85 -10.19
CA VAL A 206 -4.41 -5.88 -10.14
C VAL A 206 -4.09 -6.21 -8.70
N ALA A 207 -3.99 -7.50 -8.39
CA ALA A 207 -3.60 -8.02 -7.08
C ALA A 207 -2.12 -7.78 -6.82
N LEU A 208 -1.80 -7.24 -5.65
CA LEU A 208 -0.43 -6.93 -5.22
C LEU A 208 0.05 -7.83 -4.08
N GLU A 209 -0.86 -8.18 -3.17
CA GLU A 209 -0.53 -8.85 -1.91
C GLU A 209 -1.70 -9.73 -1.47
N VAL A 210 -1.41 -10.84 -0.83
CA VAL A 210 -2.41 -11.70 -0.17
C VAL A 210 -2.14 -11.72 1.32
N ARG A 211 -3.18 -11.50 2.13
CA ARG A 211 -3.15 -11.65 3.58
C ARG A 211 -4.03 -12.81 4.00
N HIS A 212 -3.41 -13.81 4.58
CA HIS A 212 -4.10 -14.99 5.09
C HIS A 212 -4.70 -14.71 6.47
N SER A 213 -5.91 -15.19 6.71
CA SER A 213 -6.46 -15.28 8.06
C SER A 213 -5.87 -16.50 8.76
N LEU A 214 -5.45 -16.34 10.01
CA LEU A 214 -5.00 -17.45 10.88
C LEU A 214 -6.20 -18.17 11.48
#